data_a11bbb1be2bc042f477a3a309e976c89
#
_entry.id   a11bbb1be2bc042f477a3a309e976c89
#
_cell.length_a   1.000
_cell.length_b   1.000
_cell.length_c   1.000
_cell.angle_alpha   90.00
_cell.angle_beta   90.00
_cell.angle_gamma   90.00
#
_symmetry.space_group_name_H-M   'P 1'
#
loop_
_entity.id
_entity.type
_entity.pdbx_description
1 polymer ?
#
loop_
_entity_poly.entity_id
_entity_poly.type
_entity_poly.pdbx_seq_one_letter_code
_entity_poly.pdbx_strand_id
1 'polypeptide(L)'
;MLSPVPDTAYETPAQLATAISRGDKRAEAALFQRYYRQTLFILERRTSDPELAQDLCQEAFCITIERLRAQPLSDPDKLPAFLHSTALNLYIGELRKTNRRKTFTDQALLDGVADATQNQYRSLLRERSGEAVRRLIAAMDNSRDRALLYQYYIEEKDKTQVCAELGLSHRHFDKVLFRAKQRFKELLMHS
;
A
#
# COMPACT_ATOMS: atom_id res chain seq x y z
N MET A 1 -7.25 -17.98 -25.02
CA MET A 1 -6.57 -16.83 -25.64
C MET A 1 -7.52 -15.64 -25.55
N LEU A 2 -7.32 -14.71 -24.63
CA LEU A 2 -8.08 -13.45 -24.58
C LEU A 2 -7.45 -12.52 -25.61
N SER A 3 -8.21 -12.13 -26.64
CA SER A 3 -7.78 -11.11 -27.60
C SER A 3 -7.41 -9.81 -26.88
N PRO A 4 -6.35 -9.10 -27.30
CA PRO A 4 -6.00 -7.84 -26.67
C PRO A 4 -7.18 -6.87 -26.81
N VAL A 5 -7.67 -6.37 -25.70
CA VAL A 5 -8.68 -5.30 -25.68
C VAL A 5 -7.98 -4.06 -26.25
N PRO A 6 -8.50 -3.40 -27.30
CA PRO A 6 -7.90 -2.19 -27.80
C PRO A 6 -7.84 -1.15 -26.67
N ASP A 7 -6.68 -0.51 -26.50
CA ASP A 7 -6.36 0.46 -25.45
C ASP A 7 -7.28 1.70 -25.46
N THR A 8 -8.11 1.82 -26.49
CA THR A 8 -9.04 2.93 -26.74
C THR A 8 -10.44 2.76 -26.13
N ALA A 9 -10.78 1.59 -25.56
CA ALA A 9 -12.13 1.35 -25.04
C ALA A 9 -12.41 2.09 -23.71
N TYR A 10 -11.36 2.40 -22.93
CA TYR A 10 -11.47 3.08 -21.63
C TYR A 10 -10.33 4.11 -21.50
N GLU A 11 -10.57 5.33 -22.00
CA GLU A 11 -9.53 6.37 -22.04
C GLU A 11 -9.13 6.89 -20.67
N THR A 12 -10.09 6.98 -19.74
CA THR A 12 -9.87 7.55 -18.41
C THR A 12 -10.02 6.53 -17.29
N PRO A 13 -9.36 6.76 -16.12
CA PRO A 13 -9.56 5.93 -14.94
C PRO A 13 -11.02 5.90 -14.48
N ALA A 14 -11.75 7.01 -14.66
CA ALA A 14 -13.16 7.10 -14.31
C ALA A 14 -14.04 6.19 -15.17
N GLN A 15 -13.76 6.09 -16.47
CA GLN A 15 -14.46 5.17 -17.36
C GLN A 15 -14.23 3.71 -16.96
N LEU A 16 -12.97 3.34 -16.66
CA LEU A 16 -12.64 2.02 -16.15
C LEU A 16 -13.38 1.70 -14.84
N ALA A 17 -13.32 2.60 -13.86
CA ALA A 17 -13.97 2.40 -12.57
C ALA A 17 -15.49 2.21 -12.74
N THR A 18 -16.11 3.02 -13.58
CA THR A 18 -17.56 2.94 -13.87
C THR A 18 -17.93 1.64 -14.60
N ALA A 19 -17.13 1.21 -15.56
CA ALA A 19 -17.39 -0.02 -16.30
C ALA A 19 -17.22 -1.26 -15.37
N ILE A 20 -16.18 -1.28 -14.53
CA ILE A 20 -15.97 -2.36 -13.56
C ILE A 20 -17.12 -2.43 -12.54
N SER A 21 -17.61 -1.30 -12.05
CA SER A 21 -18.75 -1.27 -11.12
C SER A 21 -20.03 -1.85 -11.70
N ARG A 22 -20.15 -1.85 -13.03
CA ARG A 22 -21.26 -2.49 -13.79
C ARG A 22 -20.99 -3.96 -14.15
N GLY A 23 -19.85 -4.51 -13.72
CA GLY A 23 -19.48 -5.90 -13.97
C GLY A 23 -18.85 -6.17 -15.35
N ASP A 24 -18.35 -5.15 -16.03
CA ASP A 24 -17.71 -5.31 -17.34
C ASP A 24 -16.34 -6.00 -17.21
N LYS A 25 -16.28 -7.26 -17.67
CA LYS A 25 -15.07 -8.08 -17.63
C LYS A 25 -13.93 -7.56 -18.53
N ARG A 26 -14.27 -6.84 -19.59
CA ARG A 26 -13.26 -6.22 -20.47
C ARG A 26 -12.59 -5.05 -19.77
N ALA A 27 -13.33 -4.28 -18.98
CA ALA A 27 -12.77 -3.21 -18.17
C ALA A 27 -11.85 -3.74 -17.06
N GLU A 28 -12.15 -4.91 -16.46
CA GLU A 28 -11.25 -5.57 -15.51
C GLU A 28 -9.93 -5.99 -16.18
N ALA A 29 -10.00 -6.59 -17.38
CA ALA A 29 -8.80 -6.94 -18.13
C ALA A 29 -7.99 -5.70 -18.54
N ALA A 30 -8.64 -4.61 -18.94
CA ALA A 30 -7.99 -3.35 -19.27
C ALA A 30 -7.33 -2.69 -18.04
N LEU A 31 -7.97 -2.77 -16.87
CA LEU A 31 -7.36 -2.33 -15.61
C LEU A 31 -6.05 -3.07 -15.35
N PHE A 32 -6.08 -4.39 -15.47
CA PHE A 32 -4.89 -5.23 -15.26
C PHE A 32 -3.79 -4.88 -16.29
N GLN A 33 -4.09 -4.86 -17.59
CA GLN A 33 -3.13 -4.54 -18.63
C GLN A 33 -2.47 -3.17 -18.43
N ARG A 34 -3.24 -2.16 -18.02
CA ARG A 34 -2.76 -0.79 -17.87
C ARG A 34 -1.91 -0.58 -16.61
N TYR A 35 -2.26 -1.20 -15.48
CA TYR A 35 -1.64 -0.86 -14.20
C TYR A 35 -0.78 -1.97 -13.58
N TYR A 36 -0.80 -3.20 -14.13
CA TYR A 36 -0.08 -4.34 -13.54
C TYR A 36 1.42 -4.07 -13.37
N ARG A 37 2.09 -3.66 -14.46
CA ARG A 37 3.54 -3.41 -14.44
C ARG A 37 3.92 -2.34 -13.42
N GLN A 38 3.15 -1.28 -13.33
CA GLN A 38 3.41 -0.19 -12.40
C GLN A 38 3.19 -0.62 -10.95
N THR A 39 2.10 -1.35 -10.68
CA THR A 39 1.78 -1.86 -9.34
C THR A 39 2.82 -2.88 -8.88
N LEU A 40 3.19 -3.83 -9.76
CA LEU A 40 4.24 -4.81 -9.48
C LEU A 40 5.58 -4.12 -9.18
N PHE A 41 6.00 -3.16 -9.99
CA PHE A 41 7.23 -2.41 -9.77
C PHE A 41 7.25 -1.69 -8.40
N ILE A 42 6.12 -1.14 -7.97
CA ILE A 42 6.00 -0.51 -6.64
C ILE A 42 6.24 -1.53 -5.53
N LEU A 43 5.72 -2.74 -5.68
CA LEU A 43 5.88 -3.82 -4.69
C LEU A 43 7.30 -4.42 -4.72
N GLU A 44 7.86 -4.70 -5.89
CA GLU A 44 9.23 -5.20 -6.05
C GLU A 44 10.28 -4.27 -5.44
N ARG A 45 10.02 -2.97 -5.43
CA ARG A 45 10.87 -2.02 -4.71
C ARG A 45 10.73 -2.08 -3.18
N ARG A 46 9.74 -2.74 -2.67
CA ARG A 46 9.43 -2.85 -1.23
C ARG A 46 9.83 -4.19 -0.64
N THR A 47 9.67 -5.26 -1.37
CA THR A 47 10.09 -6.59 -0.97
C THR A 47 11.25 -7.10 -1.83
N SER A 48 12.11 -7.93 -1.21
CA SER A 48 13.17 -8.64 -1.93
C SER A 48 12.67 -9.95 -2.53
N ASP A 49 11.44 -10.33 -2.22
CA ASP A 49 10.79 -11.56 -2.66
C ASP A 49 9.88 -11.27 -3.86
N PRO A 50 10.26 -11.72 -5.07
CA PRO A 50 9.47 -11.49 -6.28
C PRO A 50 8.12 -12.22 -6.29
N GLU A 51 8.05 -13.41 -5.67
CA GLU A 51 6.82 -14.20 -5.59
C GLU A 51 5.81 -13.46 -4.70
N LEU A 52 6.26 -13.00 -3.53
CA LEU A 52 5.44 -12.19 -2.64
C LEU A 52 4.96 -10.90 -3.35
N ALA A 53 5.83 -10.24 -4.12
CA ALA A 53 5.43 -9.04 -4.87
C ALA A 53 4.31 -9.35 -5.90
N GLN A 54 4.41 -10.48 -6.58
CA GLN A 54 3.40 -10.91 -7.56
C GLN A 54 2.08 -11.26 -6.87
N ASP A 55 2.12 -12.01 -5.78
CA ASP A 55 0.93 -12.40 -5.02
C ASP A 55 0.19 -11.19 -4.47
N LEU A 56 0.90 -10.27 -3.82
CA LEU A 56 0.33 -9.02 -3.32
C LEU A 56 -0.23 -8.14 -4.44
N CYS A 57 0.42 -8.14 -5.61
CA CYS A 57 -0.06 -7.42 -6.78
C CYS A 57 -1.40 -8.00 -7.25
N GLN A 58 -1.51 -9.32 -7.42
CA GLN A 58 -2.74 -9.98 -7.82
C GLN A 58 -3.86 -9.76 -6.82
N GLU A 59 -3.59 -9.92 -5.53
CA GLU A 59 -4.55 -9.67 -4.45
C GLU A 59 -5.06 -8.22 -4.46
N ALA A 60 -4.18 -7.24 -4.71
CA ALA A 60 -4.56 -5.83 -4.81
C ALA A 60 -5.57 -5.58 -5.96
N PHE A 61 -5.38 -6.23 -7.10
CA PHE A 61 -6.34 -6.15 -8.22
C PHE A 61 -7.67 -6.79 -7.86
N CYS A 62 -7.67 -7.98 -7.25
CA CYS A 62 -8.89 -8.67 -6.80
C CYS A 62 -9.69 -7.77 -5.85
N ILE A 63 -9.05 -7.27 -4.79
CA ILE A 63 -9.70 -6.38 -3.81
C ILE A 63 -10.23 -5.10 -4.47
N THR A 64 -9.46 -4.51 -5.40
CA THR A 64 -9.89 -3.30 -6.10
C THR A 64 -11.12 -3.55 -6.94
N ILE A 65 -11.17 -4.65 -7.70
CA ILE A 65 -12.32 -5.03 -8.53
C ILE A 65 -13.55 -5.31 -7.66
N GLU A 66 -13.39 -6.11 -6.61
CA GLU A 66 -14.48 -6.41 -5.66
C GLU A 66 -15.03 -5.14 -5.02
N ARG A 67 -14.15 -4.24 -4.62
CA ARG A 67 -14.55 -2.96 -4.01
C ARG A 67 -15.33 -2.07 -4.97
N LEU A 68 -14.88 -1.99 -6.24
CA LEU A 68 -15.58 -1.23 -7.27
C LEU A 68 -16.98 -1.80 -7.59
N ARG A 69 -17.11 -3.13 -7.58
CA ARG A 69 -18.38 -3.81 -7.78
C ARG A 69 -19.37 -3.61 -6.62
N ALA A 70 -18.82 -3.61 -5.40
CA ALA A 70 -19.63 -3.44 -4.19
C ALA A 70 -20.10 -1.98 -4.01
N GLN A 71 -19.24 -1.03 -4.33
CA GLN A 71 -19.54 0.40 -4.16
C GLN A 71 -18.65 1.25 -5.08
N PRO A 72 -19.21 2.17 -5.87
CA PRO A 72 -18.44 3.10 -6.67
C PRO A 72 -17.46 3.94 -5.82
N LEU A 73 -16.33 4.31 -6.40
CA LEU A 73 -15.41 5.26 -5.78
C LEU A 73 -16.05 6.65 -5.73
N SER A 74 -15.83 7.38 -4.64
CA SER A 74 -16.27 8.78 -4.52
C SER A 74 -15.62 9.69 -5.56
N ASP A 75 -14.40 9.33 -5.98
CA ASP A 75 -13.64 10.00 -7.02
C ASP A 75 -13.03 8.91 -7.93
N PRO A 76 -13.72 8.59 -9.04
CA PRO A 76 -13.29 7.51 -9.94
C PRO A 76 -11.94 7.77 -10.62
N ASP A 77 -11.53 9.03 -10.80
CA ASP A 77 -10.22 9.36 -11.38
C ASP A 77 -9.06 8.96 -10.47
N LYS A 78 -9.31 8.76 -9.18
CA LYS A 78 -8.33 8.23 -8.22
C LYS A 78 -8.19 6.70 -8.23
N LEU A 79 -8.77 6.01 -9.20
CA LEU A 79 -8.64 4.56 -9.32
C LEU A 79 -7.18 4.05 -9.26
N PRO A 80 -6.20 4.65 -9.97
CA PRO A 80 -4.80 4.21 -9.85
C PRO A 80 -4.23 4.38 -8.45
N ALA A 81 -4.53 5.51 -7.80
CA ALA A 81 -4.08 5.77 -6.44
C ALA A 81 -4.73 4.83 -5.43
N PHE A 82 -5.99 4.45 -5.63
CA PHE A 82 -6.69 3.46 -4.83
C PHE A 82 -6.03 2.07 -4.96
N LEU A 83 -5.78 1.61 -6.18
CA LEU A 83 -5.09 0.35 -6.45
C LEU A 83 -3.69 0.31 -5.80
N HIS A 84 -2.88 1.35 -6.00
CA HIS A 84 -1.53 1.41 -5.42
C HIS A 84 -1.56 1.45 -3.89
N SER A 85 -2.49 2.19 -3.29
CA SER A 85 -2.62 2.19 -1.82
C SER A 85 -3.11 0.86 -1.28
N THR A 86 -3.97 0.14 -2.01
CA THR A 86 -4.38 -1.23 -1.65
C THR A 86 -3.18 -2.16 -1.66
N ALA A 87 -2.36 -2.14 -2.71
CA ALA A 87 -1.14 -2.94 -2.81
C ALA A 87 -0.15 -2.65 -1.67
N LEU A 88 0.06 -1.38 -1.34
CA LEU A 88 0.94 -0.99 -0.24
C LEU A 88 0.39 -1.39 1.13
N ASN A 89 -0.92 -1.32 1.34
CA ASN A 89 -1.55 -1.75 2.59
C ASN A 89 -1.43 -3.27 2.78
N LEU A 90 -1.55 -4.06 1.71
CA LEU A 90 -1.31 -5.51 1.74
C LEU A 90 0.14 -5.81 2.13
N TYR A 91 1.11 -5.14 1.51
CA TYR A 91 2.52 -5.29 1.86
C TYR A 91 2.79 -4.96 3.35
N ILE A 92 2.25 -3.86 3.86
CA ILE A 92 2.37 -3.49 5.27
C ILE A 92 1.72 -4.56 6.17
N GLY A 93 0.58 -5.10 5.76
CA GLY A 93 -0.08 -6.21 6.46
C GLY A 93 0.79 -7.46 6.54
N GLU A 94 1.49 -7.80 5.45
CA GLU A 94 2.39 -8.95 5.41
C GLU A 94 3.64 -8.74 6.28
N LEU A 95 4.23 -7.55 6.26
CA LEU A 95 5.33 -7.20 7.18
C LEU A 95 4.92 -7.38 8.65
N ARG A 96 3.72 -6.96 9.02
CA ARG A 96 3.20 -7.12 10.39
C ARG A 96 3.02 -8.58 10.77
N LYS A 97 2.56 -9.43 9.84
CA LYS A 97 2.45 -10.88 10.08
C LYS A 97 3.83 -11.51 10.29
N THR A 98 4.79 -11.14 9.46
CA THR A 98 6.16 -11.66 9.52
C THR A 98 6.85 -11.23 10.81
N ASN A 99 6.72 -9.96 11.21
CA ASN A 99 7.29 -9.46 12.45
C ASN A 99 6.66 -10.13 13.68
N ARG A 100 5.34 -10.33 13.69
CA ARG A 100 4.68 -11.11 14.76
C ARG A 100 5.19 -12.55 14.84
N ARG A 101 5.40 -13.22 13.70
CA ARG A 101 5.96 -14.58 13.68
C ARG A 101 7.39 -14.60 14.21
N LYS A 102 8.24 -13.62 13.87
CA LYS A 102 9.60 -13.51 14.40
C LYS A 102 9.63 -13.32 15.91
N THR A 103 8.72 -12.54 16.46
CA THR A 103 8.62 -12.32 17.93
C THR A 103 8.21 -13.59 18.67
N PHE A 104 7.51 -14.53 18.02
CA PHE A 104 7.17 -15.83 18.60
C PHE A 104 8.18 -16.95 18.31
N THR A 105 9.13 -16.73 17.39
CA THR A 105 10.10 -17.76 16.95
C THR A 105 11.54 -17.29 17.15
N ASP A 106 11.80 -16.50 18.17
CA ASP A 106 13.17 -16.13 18.53
C ASP A 106 13.86 -17.31 19.19
N GLN A 107 14.10 -18.37 18.44
CA GLN A 107 15.14 -19.38 18.67
C GLN A 107 15.20 -20.49 17.61
N ALA A 108 15.27 -20.19 16.31
CA ALA A 108 15.84 -21.14 15.35
C ALA A 108 16.09 -20.52 13.97
N LEU A 109 17.37 -20.53 13.59
CA LEU A 109 17.89 -20.64 12.23
C LEU A 109 17.96 -19.36 11.39
N LEU A 110 19.13 -18.77 11.46
CA LEU A 110 19.91 -18.23 10.35
C LEU A 110 20.06 -19.33 9.27
N ASP A 111 19.67 -19.01 8.03
CA ASP A 111 20.47 -19.22 6.82
C ASP A 111 19.56 -19.15 5.58
N GLY A 112 19.85 -18.17 4.77
CA GLY A 112 19.31 -18.02 3.41
C GLY A 112 20.15 -16.96 2.71
N VAL A 113 21.30 -17.38 2.16
CA VAL A 113 22.20 -16.56 1.37
C VAL A 113 21.48 -16.08 0.11
N ALA A 114 21.17 -14.81 0.03
CA ALA A 114 20.84 -14.13 -1.21
C ALA A 114 21.63 -12.83 -1.26
N ASP A 115 22.51 -12.75 -2.23
CA ASP A 115 23.31 -11.63 -2.77
C ASP A 115 23.48 -10.42 -1.84
N ALA A 116 24.48 -10.53 -0.95
CA ALA A 116 24.77 -9.60 0.15
C ALA A 116 25.02 -8.15 -0.32
N THR A 117 25.56 -7.94 -1.52
CA THR A 117 26.00 -6.62 -1.99
C THR A 117 24.84 -5.74 -2.48
N GLN A 118 23.87 -6.32 -3.17
CA GLN A 118 22.67 -5.60 -3.60
C GLN A 118 21.71 -5.33 -2.44
N ASN A 119 21.70 -6.23 -1.46
CA ASN A 119 20.89 -6.09 -0.25
C ASN A 119 21.43 -4.99 0.67
N GLN A 120 22.74 -4.82 0.77
CA GLN A 120 23.38 -3.83 1.62
C GLN A 120 23.15 -2.39 1.13
N TYR A 121 23.23 -2.15 -0.17
CA TYR A 121 22.94 -0.83 -0.76
C TYR A 121 21.43 -0.48 -0.66
N ARG A 122 20.56 -1.46 -0.89
CA ARG A 122 19.10 -1.30 -0.69
C ARG A 122 18.74 -1.09 0.78
N SER A 123 19.41 -1.76 1.71
CA SER A 123 19.22 -1.57 3.15
C SER A 123 19.61 -0.15 3.57
N LEU A 124 20.77 0.35 3.13
CA LEU A 124 21.22 1.72 3.41
C LEU A 124 20.29 2.79 2.82
N LEU A 125 19.74 2.56 1.62
CA LEU A 125 18.74 3.45 1.03
C LEU A 125 17.42 3.42 1.79
N ARG A 126 17.00 2.24 2.30
CA ARG A 126 15.80 2.10 3.14
C ARG A 126 15.99 2.77 4.50
N GLU A 127 17.14 2.63 5.13
CA GLU A 127 17.47 3.28 6.40
C GLU A 127 17.46 4.80 6.26
N ARG A 128 18.12 5.34 5.24
CA ARG A 128 18.13 6.80 4.97
C ARG A 128 16.74 7.33 4.64
N SER A 129 15.96 6.60 3.85
CA SER A 129 14.57 6.97 3.55
C SER A 129 13.69 6.85 4.78
N GLY A 130 13.90 5.83 5.61
CA GLY A 130 13.20 5.63 6.87
C GLY A 130 13.47 6.72 7.89
N GLU A 131 14.74 7.16 8.01
CA GLU A 131 15.10 8.29 8.89
C GLU A 131 14.52 9.62 8.42
N ALA A 132 14.52 9.89 7.12
CA ALA A 132 13.91 11.08 6.56
C ALA A 132 12.40 11.11 6.85
N VAL A 133 11.71 9.98 6.66
CA VAL A 133 10.28 9.84 6.98
C VAL A 133 10.03 10.03 8.48
N ARG A 134 10.85 9.44 9.36
CA ARG A 134 10.73 9.64 10.82
C ARG A 134 10.90 11.10 11.22
N ARG A 135 11.87 11.80 10.63
CA ARG A 135 12.09 13.24 10.88
C ARG A 135 10.89 14.08 10.42
N LEU A 136 10.35 13.79 9.24
CA LEU A 136 9.17 14.48 8.73
C LEU A 136 7.92 14.21 9.59
N ILE A 137 7.72 12.97 10.04
CA ILE A 137 6.64 12.66 10.98
C ILE A 137 6.85 13.42 12.30
N ALA A 138 8.07 13.48 12.82
CA ALA A 138 8.40 14.20 14.04
C ALA A 138 8.15 15.72 13.92
N ALA A 139 8.32 16.29 12.72
CA ALA A 139 8.09 17.70 12.41
C ALA A 139 6.61 18.09 12.24
N MET A 140 5.69 17.13 12.27
CA MET A 140 4.26 17.43 12.18
C MET A 140 3.74 18.14 13.43
N ASP A 141 3.00 19.23 13.25
CA ASP A 141 2.44 20.04 14.35
C ASP A 141 1.38 19.28 15.16
N ASN A 142 0.55 18.49 14.47
CA ASN A 142 -0.53 17.75 15.13
C ASN A 142 -0.01 16.49 15.82
N SER A 143 0.05 16.51 17.15
CA SER A 143 0.57 15.41 17.97
C SER A 143 -0.17 14.08 17.77
N ARG A 144 -1.49 14.11 17.59
CA ARG A 144 -2.30 12.91 17.33
C ARG A 144 -2.00 12.30 15.95
N ASP A 145 -1.88 13.14 14.93
CA ASP A 145 -1.58 12.69 13.57
C ASP A 145 -0.16 12.13 13.49
N ARG A 146 0.79 12.77 14.18
CA ARG A 146 2.16 12.28 14.36
C ARG A 146 2.20 10.92 15.03
N ALA A 147 1.53 10.76 16.17
CA ALA A 147 1.44 9.50 16.88
C ALA A 147 0.78 8.40 16.03
N LEU A 148 -0.31 8.73 15.33
CA LEU A 148 -1.01 7.81 14.46
C LEU A 148 -0.11 7.29 13.31
N LEU A 149 0.58 8.19 12.61
CA LEU A 149 1.46 7.79 11.50
C LEU A 149 2.67 7.02 12.02
N TYR A 150 3.24 7.44 13.14
CA TYR A 150 4.38 6.77 13.76
C TYR A 150 4.02 5.35 14.20
N GLN A 151 2.97 5.19 14.99
CA GLN A 151 2.52 3.89 15.48
C GLN A 151 2.10 2.96 14.34
N TYR A 152 1.37 3.50 13.35
CA TYR A 152 0.82 2.68 12.28
C TYR A 152 1.88 2.28 11.24
N TYR A 153 2.82 3.19 10.86
CA TYR A 153 3.79 2.96 9.78
C TYR A 153 5.21 2.68 10.25
N ILE A 154 5.62 3.15 11.42
CA ILE A 154 6.99 2.95 11.92
C ILE A 154 7.03 1.81 12.94
N GLU A 155 6.11 1.79 13.90
CA GLU A 155 5.99 0.72 14.89
C GLU A 155 5.17 -0.47 14.37
N GLU A 156 4.58 -0.34 13.19
CA GLU A 156 3.79 -1.39 12.51
C GLU A 156 2.66 -1.97 13.36
N LYS A 157 2.12 -1.18 14.29
CA LYS A 157 0.99 -1.59 15.12
C LYS A 157 -0.27 -1.79 14.27
N ASP A 158 -1.08 -2.78 14.63
CA ASP A 158 -2.34 -3.00 13.95
C ASP A 158 -3.38 -1.91 14.30
N LYS A 159 -4.43 -1.83 13.45
CA LYS A 159 -5.48 -0.82 13.60
C LYS A 159 -6.13 -0.85 14.98
N THR A 160 -6.31 -2.04 15.57
CA THR A 160 -6.95 -2.21 16.89
C THR A 160 -6.09 -1.64 17.98
N GLN A 161 -4.79 -1.94 17.97
CA GLN A 161 -3.82 -1.43 18.91
C GLN A 161 -3.72 0.10 18.86
N VAL A 162 -3.58 0.66 17.64
CA VAL A 162 -3.52 2.11 17.45
C VAL A 162 -4.81 2.80 17.90
N CYS A 163 -5.97 2.20 17.60
CA CYS A 163 -7.25 2.72 18.07
C CYS A 163 -7.33 2.76 19.60
N ALA A 164 -6.90 1.69 20.27
CA ALA A 164 -6.90 1.60 21.72
C ALA A 164 -5.98 2.64 22.35
N GLU A 165 -4.75 2.78 21.85
CA GLU A 165 -3.75 3.71 22.40
C GLU A 165 -4.08 5.19 22.16
N LEU A 166 -4.70 5.52 21.02
CA LEU A 166 -5.05 6.89 20.66
C LEU A 166 -6.49 7.28 20.97
N GLY A 167 -7.27 6.39 21.60
CA GLY A 167 -8.68 6.63 21.91
C GLY A 167 -9.55 6.83 20.65
N LEU A 168 -9.21 6.15 19.55
CA LEU A 168 -9.93 6.26 18.29
C LEU A 168 -10.89 5.09 18.11
N SER A 169 -12.10 5.36 17.62
CA SER A 169 -12.99 4.28 17.20
C SER A 169 -12.52 3.71 15.84
N HIS A 170 -12.71 2.42 15.62
CA HIS A 170 -12.40 1.75 14.36
C HIS A 170 -13.05 2.45 13.15
N ARG A 171 -14.24 3.00 13.33
CA ARG A 171 -15.00 3.73 12.30
C ARG A 171 -14.35 5.06 11.92
N HIS A 172 -13.68 5.72 12.86
CA HIS A 172 -13.03 7.01 12.63
C HIS A 172 -11.57 6.86 12.20
N PHE A 173 -10.95 5.72 12.43
CA PHE A 173 -9.54 5.48 12.15
C PHE A 173 -9.16 5.86 10.70
N ASP A 174 -9.87 5.31 9.72
CA ASP A 174 -9.53 5.52 8.30
C ASP A 174 -9.64 7.00 7.90
N LYS A 175 -10.62 7.71 8.47
CA LYS A 175 -10.83 9.13 8.23
C LYS A 175 -9.73 9.99 8.86
N VAL A 176 -9.29 9.63 10.08
CA VAL A 176 -8.19 10.33 10.76
C VAL A 176 -6.87 10.02 10.06
N LEU A 177 -6.63 8.76 9.70
CA LEU A 177 -5.44 8.35 8.95
C LEU A 177 -5.34 9.06 7.60
N PHE A 178 -6.44 9.18 6.87
CA PHE A 178 -6.49 9.92 5.61
C PHE A 178 -6.06 11.38 5.81
N ARG A 179 -6.59 12.07 6.82
CA ARG A 179 -6.24 13.48 7.11
C ARG A 179 -4.78 13.62 7.53
N ALA A 180 -4.28 12.71 8.36
CA ALA A 180 -2.89 12.69 8.78
C ALA A 180 -1.94 12.52 7.57
N LYS A 181 -2.28 11.63 6.63
CA LYS A 181 -1.53 11.46 5.37
C LYS A 181 -1.53 12.72 4.50
N GLN A 182 -2.65 13.43 4.43
CA GLN A 182 -2.72 14.67 3.63
C GLN A 182 -1.80 15.74 4.21
N ARG A 183 -1.83 15.97 5.53
CA ARG A 183 -0.92 16.92 6.20
C ARG A 183 0.54 16.52 6.06
N PHE A 184 0.84 15.25 6.17
CA PHE A 184 2.20 14.74 5.93
C PHE A 184 2.67 15.01 4.49
N LYS A 185 1.79 14.81 3.50
CA LYS A 185 2.08 15.11 2.10
C LYS A 185 2.33 16.61 1.86
N GLU A 186 1.54 17.47 2.46
CA GLU A 186 1.74 18.92 2.41
C GLU A 186 3.11 19.30 2.97
N LEU A 187 3.50 18.74 4.11
CA LEU A 187 4.81 18.95 4.72
C LEU A 187 5.96 18.50 3.81
N LEU A 188 5.79 17.35 3.15
CA LEU A 188 6.77 16.77 2.22
C LEU A 188 6.95 17.62 0.95
N MET A 189 5.93 18.37 0.54
CA MET A 189 6.01 19.26 -0.62
C MET A 189 6.64 20.62 -0.30
N HIS A 190 6.75 20.98 0.98
CA HIS A 190 7.30 22.24 1.47
C HIS A 190 8.68 22.07 2.15
N SER A 191 9.21 20.85 2.22
CA SER A 191 10.53 20.48 2.73
C SER A 191 11.53 20.26 1.61
#